data_b330872c79a798f6d44d71d93135b5c7
#
_entry.id   b330872c79a798f6d44d71d93135b5c7
#
_cell.length_a   1.000
_cell.length_b   1.000
_cell.length_c   1.000
_cell.angle_alpha   90.00
_cell.angle_beta   90.00
_cell.angle_gamma   90.00
#
_symmetry.space_group_name_H-M   'P 1'
#
loop_
_entity.id
_entity.type
_entity.pdbx_description
1 polymer ?
#
loop_
_entity_poly.entity_id
_entity_poly.type
_entity_poly.pdbx_seq_one_letter_code
_entity_poly.pdbx_strand_id
1 'polypeptide(L)'
;RNDLTVVKLKEIIESSIIPAFNTETTSKKKEEERKKHYWCRYEIKSTGKAHGIITWMEPLFGKLFGYILAISLILDVIMYQLLPEITLAGGAYHIIADIISIYFIYLIILFFHEFGHIAAALKAGLKDRCVNFAMYYIFPVLYVKLDDTWTLNLKNRTKINLAGITIQILLNIPFLLVIFACKKNSLLTQILYFSFWLNTVTVVFNLIPFMKFDGYWILSD
;
A
#
# COMPACT_ATOMS: atom_id res chain seq x y z
N ARG A 1 -50.05 27.82 13.23
CA ARG A 1 -48.95 27.00 13.82
C ARG A 1 -48.29 26.05 12.79
N ASN A 2 -49.05 25.57 11.77
CA ASN A 2 -48.54 24.63 10.77
C ASN A 2 -47.64 25.28 9.70
N ASP A 3 -47.88 26.56 9.35
CA ASP A 3 -47.14 27.26 8.30
C ASP A 3 -45.65 27.52 8.68
N LEU A 4 -45.41 27.80 9.96
CA LEU A 4 -44.04 28.02 10.48
C LEU A 4 -43.19 26.72 10.43
N THR A 5 -43.79 25.55 10.49
CA THR A 5 -43.11 24.27 10.40
C THR A 5 -42.74 23.94 8.95
N VAL A 6 -43.61 24.24 8.00
CA VAL A 6 -43.37 24.03 6.56
C VAL A 6 -42.29 24.96 6.05
N VAL A 7 -42.28 26.23 6.48
CA VAL A 7 -41.25 27.23 6.10
C VAL A 7 -39.88 26.80 6.64
N LYS A 8 -39.79 26.36 7.92
CA LYS A 8 -38.55 25.85 8.50
C LYS A 8 -38.03 24.56 7.82
N LEU A 9 -38.94 23.64 7.46
CA LEU A 9 -38.59 22.44 6.72
C LEU A 9 -38.03 22.77 5.34
N LYS A 10 -38.65 23.74 4.65
CA LYS A 10 -38.18 24.19 3.33
C LYS A 10 -36.79 24.82 3.42
N GLU A 11 -36.57 25.65 4.44
CA GLU A 11 -35.27 26.27 4.72
C GLU A 11 -34.18 25.28 5.02
N ILE A 12 -34.46 24.21 5.79
CA ILE A 12 -33.53 23.10 6.07
C ILE A 12 -33.22 22.30 4.80
N ILE A 13 -34.22 22.03 3.98
CA ILE A 13 -34.03 21.31 2.73
C ILE A 13 -33.15 22.12 1.77
N GLU A 14 -33.42 23.42 1.59
CA GLU A 14 -32.66 24.28 0.69
C GLU A 14 -31.26 24.61 1.19
N SER A 15 -31.07 24.78 2.50
CA SER A 15 -29.76 25.16 3.07
C SER A 15 -28.81 23.98 3.35
N SER A 16 -29.34 22.79 3.62
CA SER A 16 -28.53 21.66 4.07
C SER A 16 -28.60 20.44 3.14
N ILE A 17 -29.78 20.08 2.67
CA ILE A 17 -29.98 18.84 1.90
C ILE A 17 -29.62 19.05 0.43
N ILE A 18 -30.06 20.13 -0.21
CA ILE A 18 -29.74 20.41 -1.63
C ILE A 18 -28.23 20.61 -1.86
N PRO A 19 -27.48 21.36 -1.03
CA PRO A 19 -26.02 21.44 -1.16
C PRO A 19 -25.32 20.11 -0.94
N ALA A 20 -25.78 19.25 -0.01
CA ALA A 20 -25.23 17.91 0.22
C ALA A 20 -25.42 17.00 -1.00
N PHE A 21 -26.59 17.02 -1.62
CA PHE A 21 -26.86 16.27 -2.87
C PHE A 21 -26.03 16.81 -4.06
N ASN A 22 -25.84 18.11 -4.16
CA ASN A 22 -25.00 18.72 -5.21
C ASN A 22 -23.52 18.37 -5.01
N THR A 23 -23.05 18.22 -3.77
CA THR A 23 -21.68 17.76 -3.46
C THR A 23 -21.48 16.29 -3.84
N GLU A 24 -22.47 15.43 -3.64
CA GLU A 24 -22.42 14.02 -4.09
C GLU A 24 -22.40 13.90 -5.61
N THR A 25 -23.19 14.69 -6.34
CA THR A 25 -23.18 14.72 -7.80
C THR A 25 -21.86 15.25 -8.35
N THR A 26 -21.26 16.24 -7.67
CA THR A 26 -19.93 16.77 -8.05
C THR A 26 -18.81 15.78 -7.74
N SER A 27 -18.94 15.00 -6.66
CA SER A 27 -17.97 13.96 -6.33
C SER A 27 -18.05 12.78 -7.31
N LYS A 28 -19.25 12.37 -7.73
CA LYS A 28 -19.45 11.35 -8.78
C LYS A 28 -18.89 11.80 -10.12
N LYS A 29 -19.08 13.07 -10.49
CA LYS A 29 -18.52 13.62 -11.73
C LYS A 29 -17.01 13.71 -11.72
N LYS A 30 -16.40 14.06 -10.57
CA LYS A 30 -14.94 13.99 -10.37
C LYS A 30 -14.41 12.56 -10.37
N GLU A 31 -15.19 11.59 -9.89
CA GLU A 31 -14.83 10.19 -9.93
C GLU A 31 -14.91 9.61 -11.35
N GLU A 32 -15.88 10.04 -12.15
CA GLU A 32 -15.98 9.71 -13.57
C GLU A 32 -14.86 10.34 -14.41
N GLU A 33 -14.47 11.56 -14.13
CA GLU A 33 -13.32 12.21 -14.77
C GLU A 33 -12.01 11.54 -14.42
N ARG A 34 -11.81 11.08 -13.17
CA ARG A 34 -10.68 10.26 -12.76
C ARG A 34 -10.65 8.91 -13.49
N LYS A 35 -11.82 8.30 -13.75
CA LYS A 35 -11.93 7.02 -14.49
C LYS A 35 -11.44 7.11 -15.93
N LYS A 36 -11.47 8.29 -16.57
CA LYS A 36 -10.99 8.51 -17.93
C LYS A 36 -9.48 8.42 -18.11
N HIS A 37 -8.68 8.51 -17.03
CA HIS A 37 -7.22 8.48 -17.09
C HIS A 37 -6.61 7.09 -16.88
N TYR A 38 -7.44 6.07 -16.58
CA TYR A 38 -6.97 4.70 -16.37
C TYR A 38 -7.34 3.83 -17.57
N TRP A 39 -6.32 3.27 -18.22
CA TRP A 39 -6.49 2.46 -19.44
C TRP A 39 -6.99 1.04 -19.18
N CYS A 40 -6.56 0.46 -18.07
CA CYS A 40 -6.89 -0.92 -17.73
C CYS A 40 -7.20 -0.97 -16.24
N ARG A 41 -8.32 -1.61 -15.90
CA ARG A 41 -8.72 -1.77 -14.50
C ARG A 41 -9.06 -3.23 -14.25
N TYR A 42 -8.35 -3.84 -13.34
CA TYR A 42 -8.58 -5.22 -12.93
C TYR A 42 -8.75 -5.29 -11.41
N GLU A 43 -9.76 -6.02 -10.96
CA GLU A 43 -10.05 -6.19 -9.53
C GLU A 43 -9.69 -7.60 -9.08
N ILE A 44 -8.80 -7.70 -8.09
CA ILE A 44 -8.44 -8.94 -7.42
C ILE A 44 -9.18 -8.97 -6.09
N LYS A 45 -10.20 -9.80 -5.98
CA LYS A 45 -11.00 -9.94 -4.75
C LYS A 45 -10.22 -10.70 -3.67
N SER A 46 -10.33 -10.24 -2.41
CA SER A 46 -9.72 -10.91 -1.25
C SER A 46 -10.27 -12.33 -1.02
N THR A 47 -11.50 -12.59 -1.45
CA THR A 47 -12.15 -13.91 -1.39
C THR A 47 -11.80 -14.84 -2.55
N GLY A 48 -10.98 -14.37 -3.52
CA GLY A 48 -10.56 -15.13 -4.69
C GLY A 48 -9.26 -15.92 -4.48
N LYS A 49 -8.49 -16.08 -5.57
CA LYS A 49 -7.20 -16.82 -5.58
C LYS A 49 -6.15 -16.27 -4.60
N ALA A 50 -6.22 -14.98 -4.26
CA ALA A 50 -5.32 -14.34 -3.32
C ALA A 50 -5.69 -14.60 -1.85
N HIS A 51 -6.85 -15.18 -1.57
CA HIS A 51 -7.36 -15.40 -0.21
C HIS A 51 -6.37 -16.13 0.69
N GLY A 52 -5.76 -17.20 0.19
CA GLY A 52 -4.78 -17.99 0.96
C GLY A 52 -3.56 -17.18 1.41
N ILE A 53 -3.03 -16.31 0.55
CA ILE A 53 -1.87 -15.45 0.87
C ILE A 53 -2.29 -14.40 1.91
N ILE A 54 -3.44 -13.76 1.69
CA ILE A 54 -3.94 -12.70 2.56
C ILE A 54 -4.23 -13.25 3.96
N THR A 55 -4.91 -14.38 4.07
CA THR A 55 -5.22 -15.03 5.36
C THR A 55 -3.96 -15.53 6.09
N TRP A 56 -2.94 -15.96 5.34
CA TRP A 56 -1.64 -16.30 5.92
C TRP A 56 -0.93 -15.09 6.54
N MET A 57 -1.11 -13.90 5.97
CA MET A 57 -0.55 -12.65 6.50
C MET A 57 -1.34 -12.07 7.68
N GLU A 58 -2.62 -12.43 7.83
CA GLU A 58 -3.52 -11.88 8.85
C GLU A 58 -3.00 -11.96 10.31
N PRO A 59 -2.34 -13.07 10.75
CA PRO A 59 -1.80 -13.16 12.10
C PRO A 59 -0.76 -12.09 12.44
N LEU A 60 -0.02 -11.59 11.45
CA LEU A 60 1.00 -10.53 11.62
C LEU A 60 0.39 -9.25 12.22
N PHE A 61 -0.87 -8.98 11.94
CA PHE A 61 -1.59 -7.77 12.36
C PHE A 61 -2.37 -7.94 13.66
N GLY A 62 -2.05 -8.98 14.44
CA GLY A 62 -2.63 -9.26 15.74
C GLY A 62 -2.13 -8.35 16.87
N LYS A 63 -2.11 -8.91 18.09
CA LYS A 63 -1.64 -8.19 19.30
C LYS A 63 -0.14 -7.87 19.27
N LEU A 64 0.65 -8.70 18.60
CA LEU A 64 2.11 -8.58 18.52
C LEU A 64 2.59 -7.69 17.35
N PHE A 65 1.71 -7.06 16.61
CA PHE A 65 2.03 -6.26 15.44
C PHE A 65 3.17 -5.24 15.68
N GLY A 66 3.09 -4.48 16.77
CA GLY A 66 4.12 -3.49 17.10
C GLY A 66 5.51 -4.10 17.35
N TYR A 67 5.56 -5.28 17.96
CA TYR A 67 6.82 -6.01 18.17
C TYR A 67 7.37 -6.55 16.85
N ILE A 68 6.52 -7.08 15.98
CA ILE A 68 6.92 -7.56 14.65
C ILE A 68 7.53 -6.42 13.85
N LEU A 69 6.89 -5.27 13.80
CA LEU A 69 7.40 -4.09 13.10
C LEU A 69 8.74 -3.62 13.69
N ALA A 70 8.86 -3.52 15.01
CA ALA A 70 10.08 -3.08 15.66
C ALA A 70 11.24 -4.06 15.42
N ILE A 71 10.99 -5.36 15.58
CA ILE A 71 12.01 -6.39 15.37
C ILE A 71 12.45 -6.44 13.91
N SER A 72 11.52 -6.34 12.94
CA SER A 72 11.88 -6.34 11.52
C SER A 72 12.72 -5.13 11.14
N LEU A 73 12.41 -3.93 11.66
CA LEU A 73 13.24 -2.73 11.46
C LEU A 73 14.65 -2.90 12.04
N ILE A 74 14.76 -3.43 13.26
CA ILE A 74 16.06 -3.67 13.89
C ILE A 74 16.87 -4.69 13.07
N LEU A 75 16.22 -5.78 12.61
CA LEU A 75 16.87 -6.78 11.77
C LEU A 75 17.35 -6.20 10.45
N ASP A 76 16.53 -5.38 9.77
CA ASP A 76 16.92 -4.72 8.52
C ASP A 76 18.17 -3.86 8.73
N VAL A 77 18.21 -3.04 9.80
CA VAL A 77 19.36 -2.20 10.11
C VAL A 77 20.60 -3.04 10.41
N ILE A 78 20.50 -4.09 11.25
CA ILE A 78 21.61 -4.95 11.58
C ILE A 78 22.13 -5.68 10.33
N MET A 79 21.25 -6.29 9.56
CA MET A 79 21.63 -7.01 8.35
C MET A 79 22.26 -6.10 7.31
N TYR A 80 21.73 -4.89 7.18
CA TYR A 80 22.31 -3.86 6.30
C TYR A 80 23.76 -3.52 6.69
N GLN A 81 24.05 -3.36 7.98
CA GLN A 81 25.41 -3.08 8.49
C GLN A 81 26.40 -4.22 8.20
N LEU A 82 25.87 -5.43 8.12
CA LEU A 82 26.67 -6.64 7.85
C LEU A 82 26.79 -6.93 6.35
N LEU A 83 26.15 -6.15 5.47
CA LEU A 83 26.22 -6.39 4.02
C LEU A 83 27.65 -6.31 3.51
N PRO A 84 28.06 -7.29 2.69
CA PRO A 84 29.36 -7.23 2.03
C PRO A 84 29.40 -6.10 1.02
N GLU A 85 30.58 -5.52 0.79
CA GLU A 85 30.77 -4.58 -0.32
C GLU A 85 30.42 -5.28 -1.64
N ILE A 86 29.47 -4.69 -2.37
CA ILE A 86 29.01 -5.19 -3.66
C ILE A 86 29.58 -4.30 -4.74
N THR A 87 30.45 -4.88 -5.57
CA THR A 87 30.98 -4.20 -6.76
C THR A 87 30.04 -4.47 -7.93
N LEU A 88 29.68 -3.40 -8.65
CA LEU A 88 28.83 -3.52 -9.82
C LEU A 88 29.61 -4.22 -10.94
N ALA A 89 29.15 -5.40 -11.33
CA ALA A 89 29.68 -6.07 -12.51
C ALA A 89 28.84 -5.64 -13.72
N GLY A 90 29.46 -5.04 -14.76
CA GLY A 90 28.63 -4.83 -15.91
C GLY A 90 29.18 -4.14 -17.13
N GLY A 91 28.64 -4.55 -18.26
CA GLY A 91 28.56 -3.83 -19.52
C GLY A 91 27.11 -3.39 -19.77
N ALA A 92 26.87 -2.54 -20.76
CA ALA A 92 25.56 -1.95 -21.08
C ALA A 92 24.43 -2.99 -21.26
N TYR A 93 24.73 -4.23 -21.62
CA TYR A 93 23.77 -5.31 -21.81
C TYR A 93 23.17 -5.81 -20.49
N HIS A 94 23.95 -5.81 -19.42
CA HIS A 94 23.50 -6.22 -18.10
C HIS A 94 22.56 -5.17 -17.47
N ILE A 95 22.79 -3.89 -17.75
CA ILE A 95 21.99 -2.79 -17.20
C ILE A 95 20.50 -2.91 -17.58
N ILE A 96 20.20 -3.26 -18.82
CA ILE A 96 18.79 -3.41 -19.27
C ILE A 96 18.13 -4.61 -18.57
N ALA A 97 18.82 -5.74 -18.49
CA ALA A 97 18.32 -6.92 -17.80
C ALA A 97 18.10 -6.66 -16.30
N ASP A 98 19.01 -5.92 -15.68
CA ASP A 98 18.90 -5.51 -14.27
C ASP A 98 17.68 -4.62 -14.05
N ILE A 99 17.48 -3.59 -14.85
CA ILE A 99 16.33 -2.67 -14.76
C ILE A 99 15.02 -3.42 -14.92
N ILE A 100 14.92 -4.32 -15.90
CA ILE A 100 13.71 -5.13 -16.11
C ILE A 100 13.45 -6.03 -14.90
N SER A 101 14.49 -6.70 -14.39
CA SER A 101 14.36 -7.61 -13.26
C SER A 101 13.96 -6.87 -11.97
N ILE A 102 14.60 -5.74 -11.70
CA ILE A 102 14.28 -4.88 -10.55
C ILE A 102 12.84 -4.37 -10.65
N TYR A 103 12.40 -3.98 -11.84
CA TYR A 103 11.03 -3.54 -12.08
C TYR A 103 10.00 -4.64 -11.77
N PHE A 104 10.24 -5.88 -12.22
CA PHE A 104 9.35 -7.00 -11.89
C PHE A 104 9.33 -7.32 -10.40
N ILE A 105 10.49 -7.31 -9.74
CA ILE A 105 10.56 -7.51 -8.29
C ILE A 105 9.80 -6.40 -7.57
N TYR A 106 9.94 -5.15 -8.01
CA TYR A 106 9.22 -4.02 -7.45
C TYR A 106 7.70 -4.17 -7.58
N LEU A 107 7.19 -4.65 -8.71
CA LEU A 107 5.76 -4.95 -8.86
C LEU A 107 5.28 -6.01 -7.86
N ILE A 108 6.09 -7.05 -7.63
CA ILE A 108 5.77 -8.08 -6.63
C ILE A 108 5.73 -7.47 -5.23
N ILE A 109 6.69 -6.59 -4.88
CA ILE A 109 6.71 -5.88 -3.61
C ILE A 109 5.45 -5.04 -3.43
N LEU A 110 5.02 -4.29 -4.46
CA LEU A 110 3.80 -3.50 -4.42
C LEU A 110 2.56 -4.37 -4.20
N PHE A 111 2.47 -5.54 -4.84
CA PHE A 111 1.37 -6.49 -4.60
C PHE A 111 1.30 -6.93 -3.15
N PHE A 112 2.42 -7.29 -2.57
CA PHE A 112 2.48 -7.70 -1.17
C PHE A 112 2.17 -6.54 -0.22
N HIS A 113 2.58 -5.32 -0.56
CA HIS A 113 2.23 -4.11 0.18
C HIS A 113 0.71 -3.93 0.27
N GLU A 114 0.00 -4.00 -0.86
CA GLU A 114 -1.47 -3.89 -0.91
C GLU A 114 -2.16 -5.06 -0.17
N PHE A 115 -1.62 -6.27 -0.26
CA PHE A 115 -2.12 -7.41 0.49
C PHE A 115 -1.96 -7.21 2.01
N GLY A 116 -0.91 -6.51 2.44
CA GLY A 116 -0.73 -6.10 3.83
C GLY A 116 -1.91 -5.28 4.34
N HIS A 117 -2.34 -4.26 3.60
CA HIS A 117 -3.49 -3.44 3.95
C HIS A 117 -4.78 -4.27 4.05
N ILE A 118 -5.02 -5.18 3.10
CA ILE A 118 -6.19 -6.06 3.13
C ILE A 118 -6.14 -7.00 4.33
N ALA A 119 -5.00 -7.65 4.58
CA ALA A 119 -4.86 -8.58 5.70
C ALA A 119 -5.11 -7.89 7.06
N ALA A 120 -4.59 -6.67 7.24
CA ALA A 120 -4.86 -5.87 8.42
C ALA A 120 -6.33 -5.43 8.52
N ALA A 121 -6.97 -5.08 7.40
CA ALA A 121 -8.38 -4.72 7.34
C ALA A 121 -9.29 -5.91 7.69
N LEU A 122 -9.00 -7.10 7.16
CA LEU A 122 -9.70 -8.34 7.51
C LEU A 122 -9.54 -8.66 8.99
N LYS A 123 -8.31 -8.52 9.53
CA LYS A 123 -8.05 -8.70 10.97
C LYS A 123 -8.81 -7.72 11.86
N ALA A 124 -9.07 -6.51 11.35
CA ALA A 124 -9.88 -5.50 12.03
C ALA A 124 -11.40 -5.73 11.90
N GLY A 125 -11.84 -6.76 11.15
CA GLY A 125 -13.26 -7.14 10.96
C GLY A 125 -13.91 -6.56 9.70
N LEU A 126 -13.16 -5.86 8.85
CA LEU A 126 -13.65 -5.42 7.54
C LEU A 126 -13.61 -6.60 6.56
N LYS A 127 -14.66 -6.73 5.74
CA LYS A 127 -14.80 -7.85 4.77
C LYS A 127 -14.76 -7.34 3.33
N ASP A 128 -14.60 -8.27 2.39
CA ASP A 128 -14.78 -8.09 0.94
C ASP A 128 -13.95 -6.93 0.35
N ARG A 129 -12.63 -7.00 0.54
CA ARG A 129 -11.71 -6.03 -0.03
C ARG A 129 -11.14 -6.51 -1.37
N CYS A 130 -10.89 -5.55 -2.26
CA CYS A 130 -10.29 -5.80 -3.55
C CYS A 130 -9.02 -4.98 -3.72
N VAL A 131 -7.97 -5.60 -4.23
CA VAL A 131 -6.85 -4.89 -4.84
C VAL A 131 -7.28 -4.47 -6.23
N ASN A 132 -7.22 -3.20 -6.50
CA ASN A 132 -7.45 -2.66 -7.82
C ASN A 132 -6.10 -2.43 -8.49
N PHE A 133 -5.94 -3.00 -9.66
CA PHE A 133 -4.85 -2.70 -10.56
C PHE A 133 -5.34 -1.68 -11.58
N ALA A 134 -4.59 -0.63 -11.78
CA ALA A 134 -4.87 0.36 -12.81
C ALA A 134 -3.56 0.78 -13.49
N MET A 135 -3.64 1.12 -14.77
CA MET A 135 -2.52 1.72 -15.49
C MET A 135 -2.73 3.24 -15.55
N TYR A 136 -1.82 3.99 -14.93
CA TYR A 136 -1.77 5.43 -15.06
C TYR A 136 -0.69 5.80 -16.07
N TYR A 137 -1.09 6.11 -17.30
CA TYR A 137 -0.21 6.18 -18.47
C TYR A 137 0.55 4.85 -18.67
N ILE A 138 1.83 4.80 -18.35
CA ILE A 138 2.73 3.64 -18.47
C ILE A 138 2.99 3.00 -17.08
N PHE A 139 2.62 3.69 -16.01
CA PHE A 139 2.91 3.23 -14.65
C PHE A 139 1.76 2.40 -14.09
N PRO A 140 2.02 1.15 -13.69
CA PRO A 140 1.06 0.36 -12.95
C PRO A 140 0.85 0.94 -11.56
N VAL A 141 -0.41 1.11 -11.18
CA VAL A 141 -0.81 1.56 -9.85
C VAL A 141 -1.67 0.49 -9.22
N LEU A 142 -1.29 0.06 -8.05
CA LEU A 142 -2.08 -0.80 -7.20
C LEU A 142 -2.69 0.04 -6.09
N TYR A 143 -3.92 -0.26 -5.73
CA TYR A 143 -4.57 0.41 -4.60
C TYR A 143 -5.72 -0.42 -4.05
N VAL A 144 -5.94 -0.31 -2.75
CA VAL A 144 -7.08 -0.91 -2.06
C VAL A 144 -8.07 0.19 -1.68
N LYS A 145 -9.36 -0.06 -1.91
CA LYS A 145 -10.41 0.82 -1.41
C LYS A 145 -10.71 0.45 0.05
N LEU A 146 -10.42 1.38 0.94
CA LEU A 146 -10.59 1.24 2.39
C LEU A 146 -11.61 2.25 2.94
N ASP A 147 -12.67 2.53 2.16
CA ASP A 147 -13.63 3.61 2.46
C ASP A 147 -14.32 3.46 3.83
N ASP A 148 -14.44 2.23 4.36
CA ASP A 148 -15.10 1.97 5.65
C ASP A 148 -14.16 1.99 6.86
N THR A 149 -12.88 2.28 6.68
CA THR A 149 -11.92 2.31 7.81
C THR A 149 -12.27 3.35 8.87
N TRP A 150 -12.99 4.41 8.48
CA TRP A 150 -13.48 5.44 9.41
C TRP A 150 -14.40 4.87 10.52
N THR A 151 -15.03 3.71 10.30
CA THR A 151 -15.87 3.04 11.32
C THR A 151 -15.04 2.37 12.41
N LEU A 152 -13.75 2.17 12.18
CA LEU A 152 -12.83 1.52 13.10
C LEU A 152 -12.25 2.53 14.10
N ASN A 153 -11.78 2.00 15.25
CA ASN A 153 -11.03 2.79 16.20
C ASN A 153 -9.65 3.21 15.62
N LEU A 154 -9.11 4.31 16.14
CA LEU A 154 -7.83 4.88 15.70
C LEU A 154 -6.71 3.83 15.63
N LYS A 155 -6.58 2.97 16.65
CA LYS A 155 -5.54 1.93 16.69
C LYS A 155 -5.59 0.96 15.52
N ASN A 156 -6.79 0.57 15.10
CA ASN A 156 -6.97 -0.34 13.95
C ASN A 156 -6.72 0.39 12.63
N ARG A 157 -7.13 1.66 12.50
CA ARG A 157 -6.82 2.49 11.31
C ARG A 157 -5.32 2.66 11.13
N THR A 158 -4.61 3.05 12.19
CA THR A 158 -3.14 3.17 12.16
C THR A 158 -2.47 1.84 11.79
N LYS A 159 -2.96 0.70 12.31
CA LYS A 159 -2.43 -0.62 11.92
C LYS A 159 -2.63 -0.90 10.43
N ILE A 160 -3.80 -0.59 9.89
CA ILE A 160 -4.09 -0.78 8.46
C ILE A 160 -3.15 0.09 7.62
N ASN A 161 -2.98 1.35 7.97
CA ASN A 161 -2.11 2.28 7.25
C ASN A 161 -0.62 1.86 7.32
N LEU A 162 -0.17 1.30 8.45
CA LEU A 162 1.20 0.78 8.61
C LEU A 162 1.40 -0.62 8.00
N ALA A 163 0.34 -1.33 7.66
CA ALA A 163 0.42 -2.73 7.27
C ALA A 163 1.21 -2.95 5.98
N GLY A 164 0.98 -2.13 4.96
CA GLY A 164 1.72 -2.18 3.70
C GLY A 164 3.22 -1.97 3.93
N ILE A 165 3.57 -0.93 4.68
CA ILE A 165 4.95 -0.61 5.06
C ILE A 165 5.60 -1.76 5.83
N THR A 166 4.87 -2.37 6.78
CA THR A 166 5.38 -3.51 7.57
C THR A 166 5.72 -4.69 6.68
N ILE A 167 4.89 -5.00 5.68
CA ILE A 167 5.18 -6.07 4.72
C ILE A 167 6.40 -5.74 3.87
N GLN A 168 6.56 -4.50 3.43
CA GLN A 168 7.75 -4.08 2.68
C GLN A 168 9.04 -4.28 3.50
N ILE A 169 9.03 -3.92 4.78
CA ILE A 169 10.17 -4.13 5.69
C ILE A 169 10.44 -5.62 5.88
N LEU A 170 9.39 -6.44 6.09
CA LEU A 170 9.55 -7.89 6.20
C LEU A 170 10.10 -8.54 4.93
N LEU A 171 9.78 -8.01 3.75
CA LEU A 171 10.30 -8.49 2.46
C LEU A 171 11.79 -8.16 2.25
N ASN A 172 12.36 -7.20 2.95
CA ASN A 172 13.79 -6.93 2.92
C ASN A 172 14.59 -8.09 3.50
N ILE A 173 14.08 -8.76 4.55
CA ILE A 173 14.78 -9.85 5.23
C ILE A 173 15.17 -10.99 4.27
N PRO A 174 14.25 -11.59 3.49
CA PRO A 174 14.64 -12.63 2.53
C PRO A 174 15.61 -12.11 1.46
N PHE A 175 15.51 -10.87 1.01
CA PHE A 175 16.48 -10.30 0.06
C PHE A 175 17.89 -10.29 0.65
N LEU A 176 18.02 -9.80 1.87
CA LEU A 176 19.29 -9.74 2.58
C LEU A 176 19.85 -11.14 2.84
N LEU A 177 19.02 -12.11 3.27
CA LEU A 177 19.44 -13.50 3.47
C LEU A 177 19.99 -14.13 2.19
N VAL A 178 19.32 -13.91 1.04
CA VAL A 178 19.81 -14.44 -0.25
C VAL A 178 21.10 -13.75 -0.65
N ILE A 179 21.25 -12.45 -0.44
CA ILE A 179 22.49 -11.72 -0.71
C ILE A 179 23.66 -12.31 0.10
N PHE A 180 23.45 -12.66 1.39
CA PHE A 180 24.47 -13.30 2.21
C PHE A 180 24.82 -14.73 1.75
N ALA A 181 23.82 -15.47 1.25
CA ALA A 181 24.01 -16.84 0.79
C ALA A 181 24.67 -16.94 -0.60
N CYS A 182 24.50 -15.92 -1.43
CA CYS A 182 25.01 -15.90 -2.80
C CYS A 182 26.49 -15.49 -2.89
N LYS A 183 27.13 -15.86 -3.99
CA LYS A 183 28.49 -15.38 -4.30
C LYS A 183 28.48 -13.86 -4.46
N LYS A 184 29.46 -13.18 -3.85
CA LYS A 184 29.71 -11.76 -4.09
C LYS A 184 29.77 -11.48 -5.61
N ASN A 185 29.17 -10.39 -6.02
CA ASN A 185 29.15 -9.91 -7.41
C ASN A 185 28.46 -10.83 -8.44
N SER A 186 27.57 -11.72 -8.00
CA SER A 186 26.67 -12.38 -8.93
C SER A 186 25.57 -11.39 -9.42
N LEU A 187 25.07 -11.60 -10.62
CA LEU A 187 23.94 -10.83 -11.17
C LEU A 187 22.75 -10.81 -10.20
N LEU A 188 22.43 -11.95 -9.61
CA LEU A 188 21.36 -12.08 -8.63
C LEU A 188 21.58 -11.19 -7.40
N THR A 189 22.81 -11.20 -6.86
CA THR A 189 23.18 -10.35 -5.70
C THR A 189 22.99 -8.89 -6.01
N GLN A 190 23.40 -8.46 -7.20
CA GLN A 190 23.25 -7.08 -7.67
C GLN A 190 21.79 -6.68 -7.80
N ILE A 191 20.96 -7.50 -8.47
CA ILE A 191 19.52 -7.25 -8.63
C ILE A 191 18.82 -7.14 -7.28
N LEU A 192 19.10 -8.07 -6.36
CA LEU A 192 18.49 -8.06 -5.02
C LEU A 192 18.94 -6.87 -4.18
N TYR A 193 20.19 -6.46 -4.30
CA TYR A 193 20.71 -5.27 -3.61
C TYR A 193 20.01 -3.99 -4.07
N PHE A 194 19.86 -3.80 -5.38
CA PHE A 194 19.09 -2.66 -5.89
C PHE A 194 17.61 -2.73 -5.54
N SER A 195 17.02 -3.94 -5.55
CA SER A 195 15.62 -4.13 -5.14
C SER A 195 15.41 -3.81 -3.66
N PHE A 196 16.35 -4.19 -2.79
CA PHE A 196 16.35 -3.82 -1.37
C PHE A 196 16.37 -2.30 -1.19
N TRP A 197 17.30 -1.61 -1.88
CA TRP A 197 17.38 -0.15 -1.81
C TRP A 197 16.14 0.55 -2.35
N LEU A 198 15.61 0.10 -3.49
CA LEU A 198 14.39 0.65 -4.07
C LEU A 198 13.21 0.47 -3.12
N ASN A 199 13.08 -0.72 -2.50
CA ASN A 199 12.04 -0.97 -1.52
C ASN A 199 12.19 -0.07 -0.28
N THR A 200 13.41 0.05 0.26
CA THR A 200 13.69 0.91 1.42
C THR A 200 13.37 2.38 1.13
N VAL A 201 13.76 2.89 -0.04
CA VAL A 201 13.39 4.24 -0.48
C VAL A 201 11.88 4.39 -0.58
N THR A 202 11.18 3.40 -1.13
CA THR A 202 9.71 3.42 -1.21
C THR A 202 9.05 3.42 0.16
N VAL A 203 9.56 2.67 1.14
CA VAL A 203 9.11 2.70 2.53
C VAL A 203 9.22 4.11 3.11
N VAL A 204 10.37 4.77 2.90
CA VAL A 204 10.58 6.16 3.36
C VAL A 204 9.57 7.10 2.69
N PHE A 205 9.37 6.98 1.38
CA PHE A 205 8.39 7.79 0.66
C PHE A 205 6.96 7.56 1.16
N ASN A 206 6.57 6.31 1.42
CA ASN A 206 5.25 5.98 1.97
C ASN A 206 5.02 6.56 3.37
N LEU A 207 6.08 6.82 4.14
CA LEU A 207 5.98 7.45 5.46
C LEU A 207 5.88 8.98 5.40
N ILE A 208 6.13 9.62 4.24
CA ILE A 208 6.07 11.08 4.11
C ILE A 208 4.62 11.57 4.26
N PRO A 209 4.33 12.44 5.25
CA PRO A 209 2.96 12.86 5.54
C PRO A 209 2.41 13.94 4.59
N PHE A 210 3.25 14.54 3.75
CA PHE A 210 2.86 15.64 2.86
C PHE A 210 2.22 15.16 1.55
N MET A 211 2.42 13.90 1.20
CA MET A 211 1.81 13.26 0.03
C MET A 211 0.74 12.26 0.50
N LYS A 212 -0.32 12.07 -0.27
CA LYS A 212 -1.43 11.15 0.06
C LYS A 212 -1.02 9.67 -0.05
N PHE A 213 0.09 9.32 0.60
CA PHE A 213 0.54 7.96 0.85
C PHE A 213 0.10 7.50 2.25
N ASP A 214 0.53 6.35 2.68
CA ASP A 214 0.13 5.76 3.96
C ASP A 214 0.46 6.68 5.15
N GLY A 215 1.64 7.33 5.13
CA GLY A 215 2.08 8.27 6.15
C GLY A 215 1.15 9.47 6.32
N TYR A 216 0.55 9.95 5.26
CA TYR A 216 -0.47 11.00 5.32
C TYR A 216 -1.68 10.54 6.14
N TRP A 217 -2.19 9.34 5.86
CA TRP A 217 -3.36 8.82 6.56
C TRP A 217 -3.07 8.51 8.03
N ILE A 218 -1.84 8.08 8.36
CA ILE A 218 -1.41 7.88 9.76
C ILE A 218 -1.46 9.20 10.55
N LEU A 219 -1.07 10.31 9.93
CA LEU A 219 -1.05 11.62 10.59
C LEU A 219 -2.44 12.29 10.59
N SER A 220 -3.26 12.03 9.57
CA SER A 220 -4.58 12.63 9.39
C SER A 220 -5.65 12.00 10.27
N ASP A 221 -5.47 10.74 10.70
CA ASP A 221 -6.33 9.99 11.59
C ASP A 221 -6.13 10.35 13.06
#